data_0f022d24bc27e10bba1d18ec863bfd16
#
_entry.id   0f022d24bc27e10bba1d18ec863bfd16
#
_cell.length_a   1.000
_cell.length_b   1.000
_cell.length_c   1.000
_cell.angle_alpha   90.00
_cell.angle_beta   90.00
_cell.angle_gamma   90.00
#
_symmetry.space_group_name_H-M   'P 1'
#
loop_
_entity.id
_entity.type
_entity.pdbx_description
1 polymer ?
#
loop_
_entity_poly.entity_id
_entity_poly.type
_entity_poly.pdbx_seq_one_letter_code
_entity_poly.pdbx_strand_id
1 'polypeptide(L)'
;ALTSGHIYLGDEDVTRLSETQRTKFLARVFQDPKLGTAPRMTVAENLLFAERRGLSRRLKGRGLTKEKMADFAKVAATMGNGLDSRLNVATGDLSGGQRQAPSFLMATRLRPELLLLDEHTAALDPKTSEQLMAVTDERIREDHLTALMITHHLEDAIQYGNRLIIMSAGQISLDVSGEEKQQLTVPDLLGYFN
;
A
#
# COMPACT_ATOMS: atom_id res chain seq x y z
N ALA A 1 19.88 -7.07 -2.31
CA ALA A 1 20.50 -6.77 -3.61
C ALA A 1 20.18 -7.90 -4.58
N LEU A 2 19.92 -7.59 -5.85
CA LEU A 2 19.69 -8.59 -6.88
C LEU A 2 21.02 -9.35 -7.15
N THR A 3 20.97 -10.67 -7.17
CA THR A 3 22.17 -11.50 -7.46
C THR A 3 22.43 -11.58 -8.95
N SER A 4 21.37 -11.64 -9.75
CA SER A 4 21.43 -11.66 -11.23
C SER A 4 20.08 -11.21 -11.82
N GLY A 5 20.05 -10.91 -13.11
CA GLY A 5 18.85 -10.49 -13.83
C GLY A 5 18.59 -8.99 -13.77
N HIS A 6 17.41 -8.57 -14.23
CA HIS A 6 16.98 -7.19 -14.32
C HIS A 6 15.58 -7.00 -13.79
N ILE A 7 15.28 -5.81 -13.31
CA ILE A 7 13.93 -5.38 -12.89
C ILE A 7 13.52 -4.21 -13.79
N TYR A 8 12.41 -4.39 -14.48
CA TYR A 8 11.83 -3.35 -15.33
C TYR A 8 10.49 -2.87 -14.76
N LEU A 9 10.24 -1.57 -14.83
CA LEU A 9 8.93 -0.96 -14.63
C LEU A 9 8.55 -0.29 -15.95
N GLY A 10 7.57 -0.86 -16.66
CA GLY A 10 7.37 -0.54 -18.05
C GLY A 10 8.66 -0.79 -18.86
N ASP A 11 9.12 0.22 -19.57
CA ASP A 11 10.35 0.16 -20.38
C ASP A 11 11.61 0.61 -19.61
N GLU A 12 11.49 1.01 -18.34
CA GLU A 12 12.61 1.54 -17.56
C GLU A 12 13.30 0.43 -16.73
N ASP A 13 14.60 0.26 -16.92
CA ASP A 13 15.44 -0.62 -16.11
C ASP A 13 15.74 0.05 -14.76
N VAL A 14 15.10 -0.42 -13.71
CA VAL A 14 15.25 0.09 -12.34
C VAL A 14 16.23 -0.74 -11.49
N THR A 15 16.91 -1.70 -12.10
CA THR A 15 17.77 -2.68 -11.40
C THR A 15 18.84 -2.01 -10.53
N ARG A 16 19.50 -1.00 -11.07
CA ARG A 16 20.64 -0.30 -10.42
C ARG A 16 20.24 1.01 -9.74
N LEU A 17 18.98 1.40 -9.80
CA LEU A 17 18.51 2.61 -9.13
C LEU A 17 18.63 2.46 -7.61
N SER A 18 19.06 3.53 -6.94
CA SER A 18 19.05 3.60 -5.48
C SER A 18 17.61 3.58 -4.94
N GLU A 19 17.43 3.24 -3.67
CA GLU A 19 16.11 3.26 -3.02
C GLU A 19 15.40 4.62 -3.21
N THR A 20 16.13 5.72 -3.01
CA THR A 20 15.60 7.08 -3.21
C THR A 20 15.16 7.33 -4.65
N GLN A 21 15.88 6.83 -5.65
CA GLN A 21 15.49 6.97 -7.06
C GLN A 21 14.23 6.15 -7.37
N ARG A 22 14.11 4.95 -6.82
CA ARG A 22 12.94 4.08 -6.98
C ARG A 22 11.66 4.66 -6.37
N THR A 23 11.75 5.56 -5.37
CA THR A 23 10.56 6.20 -4.78
C THR A 23 9.74 7.02 -5.77
N LYS A 24 10.27 7.35 -6.95
CA LYS A 24 9.52 8.01 -8.02
C LYS A 24 8.43 7.08 -8.59
N PHE A 25 8.73 5.80 -8.68
CA PHE A 25 7.91 4.78 -9.34
C PHE A 25 7.12 3.95 -8.33
N LEU A 26 7.73 3.66 -7.17
CA LEU A 26 7.21 2.72 -6.18
C LEU A 26 6.54 3.44 -5.02
N ALA A 27 5.43 2.88 -4.57
CA ALA A 27 4.92 3.13 -3.23
C ALA A 27 4.83 1.81 -2.47
N ARG A 28 5.02 1.85 -1.16
CA ARG A 28 4.94 0.68 -0.30
C ARG A 28 4.10 0.98 0.94
N VAL A 29 3.19 0.06 1.25
CA VAL A 29 2.50 -0.01 2.53
C VAL A 29 3.13 -1.15 3.31
N PHE A 30 3.65 -0.84 4.49
CA PHE A 30 4.36 -1.79 5.34
C PHE A 30 3.38 -2.50 6.27
N GLN A 31 3.75 -3.70 6.72
CA GLN A 31 3.05 -4.43 7.77
C GLN A 31 3.00 -3.61 9.08
N ASP A 32 4.12 -3.03 9.51
CA ASP A 32 4.13 -2.05 10.60
C ASP A 32 3.94 -0.62 10.04
N PRO A 33 2.79 0.03 10.30
CA PRO A 33 2.52 1.38 9.81
C PRO A 33 3.47 2.45 10.34
N LYS A 34 4.23 2.16 11.40
CA LYS A 34 5.26 3.07 11.92
C LYS A 34 6.39 3.28 10.92
N LEU A 35 6.65 2.30 10.06
CA LEU A 35 7.68 2.39 9.03
C LEU A 35 7.26 3.29 7.86
N GLY A 36 5.95 3.44 7.63
CA GLY A 36 5.37 4.25 6.56
C GLY A 36 5.01 5.68 6.95
N THR A 37 5.09 6.05 8.25
CA THR A 37 4.62 7.35 8.76
C THR A 37 5.68 8.02 9.62
N ALA A 38 5.62 9.35 9.71
CA ALA A 38 6.42 10.14 10.66
C ALA A 38 5.61 10.35 11.97
N PRO A 39 5.89 9.63 13.06
CA PRO A 39 5.00 9.53 14.22
C PRO A 39 4.79 10.84 14.97
N ARG A 40 5.74 11.79 14.88
CA ARG A 40 5.65 13.11 15.51
C ARG A 40 4.89 14.13 14.66
N MET A 41 4.64 13.81 13.38
CA MET A 41 3.88 14.68 12.48
C MET A 41 2.40 14.30 12.53
N THR A 42 1.54 15.29 12.36
CA THR A 42 0.10 15.08 12.23
C THR A 42 -0.25 14.26 10.97
N VAL A 43 -1.45 13.72 10.91
CA VAL A 43 -1.96 13.03 9.70
C VAL A 43 -1.84 13.95 8.48
N ALA A 44 -2.28 15.21 8.60
CA ALA A 44 -2.22 16.16 7.50
C ALA A 44 -0.78 16.46 7.04
N GLU A 45 0.17 16.57 7.97
CA GLU A 45 1.59 16.78 7.64
C GLU A 45 2.19 15.55 6.94
N ASN A 46 1.84 14.34 7.37
CA ASN A 46 2.24 13.11 6.71
C ASN A 46 1.71 13.04 5.27
N LEU A 47 0.43 13.37 5.05
CA LEU A 47 -0.17 13.41 3.70
C LEU A 47 0.51 14.48 2.82
N LEU A 48 0.78 15.66 3.38
CA LEU A 48 1.51 16.73 2.69
C LEU A 48 2.93 16.29 2.31
N PHE A 49 3.59 15.54 3.19
CA PHE A 49 4.93 14.98 2.93
C PHE A 49 4.88 13.97 1.78
N ALA A 50 3.87 13.11 1.73
CA ALA A 50 3.68 12.12 0.69
C ALA A 50 3.51 12.74 -0.71
N GLU A 51 2.85 13.91 -0.82
CA GLU A 51 2.72 14.66 -2.08
C GLU A 51 4.04 15.17 -2.64
N ARG A 52 5.10 15.12 -1.86
CA ARG A 52 6.45 15.51 -2.30
C ARG A 52 7.33 14.32 -2.73
N ARG A 53 6.75 13.13 -2.79
CA ARG A 53 7.46 11.93 -3.24
C ARG A 53 8.03 12.15 -4.65
N GLY A 54 9.33 11.87 -4.82
CA GLY A 54 10.01 12.02 -6.11
C GLY A 54 10.33 13.46 -6.54
N LEU A 55 9.89 14.47 -5.79
CA LEU A 55 10.19 15.86 -6.09
C LEU A 55 11.47 16.31 -5.41
N SER A 56 12.20 17.27 -6.06
CA SER A 56 13.37 17.90 -5.45
C SER A 56 12.97 18.68 -4.20
N ARG A 57 13.82 18.63 -3.16
CA ARG A 57 13.63 19.38 -1.92
C ARG A 57 13.73 20.88 -2.18
N ARG A 58 12.61 21.55 -2.36
CA ARG A 58 12.54 23.01 -2.40
C ARG A 58 11.89 23.50 -1.12
N LEU A 59 12.53 24.42 -0.41
CA LEU A 59 12.01 25.07 0.80
C LEU A 59 10.84 26.03 0.50
N LYS A 60 10.49 26.23 -0.76
CA LYS A 60 9.35 27.06 -1.19
C LYS A 60 8.10 26.19 -1.32
N GLY A 61 7.25 26.24 -0.35
CA GLY A 61 5.89 25.69 -0.41
C GLY A 61 5.10 26.21 0.78
N ARG A 62 3.89 26.74 0.51
CA ARG A 62 2.92 26.99 1.56
C ARG A 62 2.63 25.67 2.27
N GLY A 63 2.61 25.71 3.58
CA GLY A 63 2.25 24.55 4.41
C GLY A 63 0.80 24.12 4.21
N LEU A 64 0.18 23.60 5.23
CA LEU A 64 -1.22 23.22 5.24
C LEU A 64 -2.11 24.46 5.08
N THR A 65 -2.75 24.62 3.91
CA THR A 65 -3.78 25.64 3.69
C THR A 65 -5.16 25.07 4.04
N LYS A 66 -6.17 25.93 4.17
CA LYS A 66 -7.56 25.50 4.43
C LYS A 66 -8.08 24.58 3.32
N GLU A 67 -7.77 24.90 2.06
CA GLU A 67 -8.15 24.11 0.90
C GLU A 67 -7.49 22.71 0.94
N LYS A 68 -6.20 22.67 1.32
CA LYS A 68 -5.46 21.40 1.47
C LYS A 68 -6.01 20.54 2.60
N MET A 69 -6.35 21.16 3.73
CA MET A 69 -6.99 20.46 4.85
C MET A 69 -8.36 19.89 4.44
N ALA A 70 -9.16 20.63 3.68
CA ALA A 70 -10.45 20.15 3.19
C ALA A 70 -10.28 18.98 2.19
N ASP A 71 -9.27 19.02 1.32
CA ASP A 71 -8.92 17.94 0.41
C ASP A 71 -8.48 16.67 1.18
N PHE A 72 -7.62 16.84 2.17
CA PHE A 72 -7.18 15.73 3.02
C PHE A 72 -8.33 15.12 3.83
N ALA A 73 -9.28 15.93 4.31
CA ALA A 73 -10.46 15.43 5.01
C ALA A 73 -11.33 14.55 4.08
N LYS A 74 -11.54 14.97 2.83
CA LYS A 74 -12.29 14.16 1.84
C LYS A 74 -11.63 12.81 1.59
N VAL A 75 -10.30 12.81 1.38
CA VAL A 75 -9.56 11.58 1.13
C VAL A 75 -9.53 10.70 2.39
N ALA A 76 -9.37 11.29 3.57
CA ALA A 76 -9.38 10.53 4.83
C ALA A 76 -10.77 9.93 5.13
N ALA A 77 -11.85 10.58 4.73
CA ALA A 77 -13.22 10.08 4.91
C ALA A 77 -13.47 8.77 4.14
N THR A 78 -12.79 8.53 3.01
CA THR A 78 -12.94 7.27 2.26
C THR A 78 -12.48 6.05 3.06
N MET A 79 -11.64 6.25 4.07
CA MET A 79 -11.18 5.16 4.94
C MET A 79 -12.25 4.66 5.92
N GLY A 80 -13.32 5.43 6.16
CA GLY A 80 -14.48 5.04 6.98
C GLY A 80 -14.19 4.78 8.47
N ASN A 81 -12.97 5.12 8.96
CA ASN A 81 -12.51 4.85 10.33
C ASN A 81 -12.37 6.12 11.19
N GLY A 82 -12.98 7.24 10.77
CA GLY A 82 -12.96 8.53 11.47
C GLY A 82 -11.63 9.29 11.36
N LEU A 83 -10.78 8.93 10.38
CA LEU A 83 -9.49 9.58 10.16
C LEU A 83 -9.64 11.05 9.73
N ASP A 84 -10.72 11.40 9.03
CA ASP A 84 -11.07 12.75 8.58
C ASP A 84 -11.16 13.75 9.73
N SER A 85 -11.66 13.32 10.89
CA SER A 85 -11.74 14.13 12.11
C SER A 85 -10.40 14.23 12.86
N ARG A 86 -9.38 13.48 12.46
CA ARG A 86 -8.09 13.34 13.15
C ARG A 86 -6.90 13.91 12.38
N LEU A 87 -7.13 14.74 11.40
CA LEU A 87 -6.06 15.32 10.57
C LEU A 87 -4.99 16.08 11.36
N ASN A 88 -5.37 16.67 12.49
CA ASN A 88 -4.45 17.42 13.38
C ASN A 88 -3.84 16.55 14.50
N VAL A 89 -4.14 15.25 14.55
CA VAL A 89 -3.58 14.31 15.52
C VAL A 89 -2.25 13.78 14.99
N ALA A 90 -1.25 13.68 15.84
CA ALA A 90 0.01 13.04 15.46
C ALA A 90 -0.22 11.55 15.15
N THR A 91 0.40 11.05 14.08
CA THR A 91 0.18 9.66 13.67
C THR A 91 0.65 8.66 14.74
N GLY A 92 1.58 9.07 15.60
CA GLY A 92 2.02 8.31 16.77
C GLY A 92 0.94 8.08 17.82
N ASP A 93 -0.07 8.95 17.90
CA ASP A 93 -1.15 8.89 18.90
C ASP A 93 -2.39 8.14 18.37
N LEU A 94 -2.37 7.69 17.11
CA LEU A 94 -3.43 6.88 16.54
C LEU A 94 -3.34 5.43 17.03
N SER A 95 -4.47 4.75 17.13
CA SER A 95 -4.50 3.29 17.32
C SER A 95 -3.85 2.57 16.13
N GLY A 96 -3.48 1.28 16.29
CA GLY A 96 -2.85 0.49 15.22
C GLY A 96 -3.64 0.52 13.91
N GLY A 97 -4.94 0.21 13.97
CA GLY A 97 -5.81 0.24 12.79
C GLY A 97 -5.99 1.63 12.19
N GLN A 98 -6.08 2.67 13.04
CA GLN A 98 -6.16 4.04 12.55
C GLN A 98 -4.85 4.52 11.92
N ARG A 99 -3.70 3.99 12.32
CA ARG A 99 -2.39 4.37 11.77
C ARG A 99 -2.12 3.72 10.41
N GLN A 100 -2.71 2.56 10.14
CA GLN A 100 -2.57 1.90 8.84
C GLN A 100 -3.22 2.71 7.71
N ALA A 101 -4.35 3.35 7.99
CA ALA A 101 -5.05 4.18 7.01
C ALA A 101 -4.21 5.35 6.47
N PRO A 102 -3.56 6.21 7.30
CA PRO A 102 -2.61 7.22 6.80
C PRO A 102 -1.48 6.62 5.96
N SER A 103 -0.91 5.47 6.36
CA SER A 103 0.15 4.81 5.61
C SER A 103 -0.30 4.44 4.19
N PHE A 104 -1.50 3.87 4.07
CA PHE A 104 -2.11 3.56 2.77
C PHE A 104 -2.40 4.82 1.95
N LEU A 105 -3.02 5.84 2.54
CA LEU A 105 -3.29 7.11 1.86
C LEU A 105 -2.02 7.80 1.37
N MET A 106 -0.95 7.78 2.16
CA MET A 106 0.35 8.32 1.75
C MET A 106 0.93 7.57 0.55
N ALA A 107 0.81 6.24 0.53
CA ALA A 107 1.30 5.41 -0.57
C ALA A 107 0.55 5.67 -1.87
N THR A 108 -0.77 5.93 -1.79
CA THR A 108 -1.66 6.12 -2.95
C THR A 108 -1.96 7.58 -3.28
N ARG A 109 -1.49 8.55 -2.48
CA ARG A 109 -1.73 9.99 -2.70
C ARG A 109 -1.24 10.50 -4.05
N LEU A 110 -0.07 10.04 -4.47
CA LEU A 110 0.42 10.21 -5.83
C LEU A 110 0.39 8.82 -6.47
N ARG A 111 -0.26 8.71 -7.62
CA ARG A 111 -0.35 7.44 -8.35
C ARG A 111 1.05 6.84 -8.56
N PRO A 112 1.36 5.68 -7.95
CA PRO A 112 2.60 4.98 -8.21
C PRO A 112 2.48 4.16 -9.50
N GLU A 113 3.59 3.82 -10.13
CA GLU A 113 3.63 2.83 -11.20
C GLU A 113 3.48 1.41 -10.65
N LEU A 114 4.01 1.17 -9.44
CA LEU A 114 3.83 -0.09 -8.72
C LEU A 114 3.56 0.19 -7.23
N LEU A 115 2.44 -0.33 -6.73
CA LEU A 115 2.06 -0.33 -5.33
C LEU A 115 2.44 -1.67 -4.69
N LEU A 116 3.29 -1.63 -3.67
CA LEU A 116 3.68 -2.81 -2.89
C LEU A 116 2.88 -2.83 -1.58
N LEU A 117 2.14 -3.89 -1.33
CA LEU A 117 1.34 -4.11 -0.12
C LEU A 117 1.92 -5.30 0.63
N ASP A 118 2.55 -5.03 1.77
CA ASP A 118 3.28 -6.02 2.56
C ASP A 118 2.49 -6.33 3.82
N GLU A 119 1.66 -7.37 3.78
CA GLU A 119 0.79 -7.82 4.88
C GLU A 119 0.06 -6.65 5.58
N HIS A 120 -0.40 -5.67 4.82
CA HIS A 120 -0.83 -4.37 5.32
C HIS A 120 -2.12 -4.41 6.19
N THR A 121 -2.75 -5.56 6.32
CA THR A 121 -3.93 -5.80 7.16
C THR A 121 -3.67 -6.72 8.36
N ALA A 122 -2.49 -7.37 8.42
CA ALA A 122 -2.23 -8.43 9.40
C ALA A 122 -2.31 -8.00 10.88
N ALA A 123 -2.03 -6.72 11.17
CA ALA A 123 -2.07 -6.18 12.54
C ALA A 123 -3.43 -5.59 12.93
N LEU A 124 -4.47 -5.79 12.12
CA LEU A 124 -5.80 -5.21 12.31
C LEU A 124 -6.79 -6.25 12.85
N ASP A 125 -7.84 -5.77 13.52
CA ASP A 125 -8.98 -6.60 13.82
C ASP A 125 -9.75 -6.96 12.52
N PRO A 126 -10.52 -8.07 12.50
CA PRO A 126 -11.14 -8.57 11.28
C PRO A 126 -11.97 -7.51 10.53
N LYS A 127 -12.79 -6.75 11.24
CA LYS A 127 -13.66 -5.74 10.65
C LYS A 127 -12.87 -4.61 9.99
N THR A 128 -11.84 -4.11 10.66
CA THR A 128 -10.96 -3.06 10.13
C THR A 128 -10.13 -3.57 8.95
N SER A 129 -9.71 -4.85 9.01
CA SER A 129 -9.01 -5.53 7.91
C SER A 129 -9.87 -5.59 6.65
N GLU A 130 -11.09 -6.13 6.76
CA GLU A 130 -12.04 -6.19 5.63
C GLU A 130 -12.31 -4.81 5.03
N GLN A 131 -12.52 -3.80 5.86
CA GLN A 131 -12.76 -2.44 5.41
C GLN A 131 -11.56 -1.86 4.66
N LEU A 132 -10.34 -2.03 5.19
CA LEU A 132 -9.13 -1.55 4.54
C LEU A 132 -8.87 -2.29 3.21
N MET A 133 -9.13 -3.62 3.18
CA MET A 133 -9.01 -4.41 1.94
C MET A 133 -9.99 -3.94 0.88
N ALA A 134 -11.25 -3.68 1.23
CA ALA A 134 -12.24 -3.17 0.31
C ALA A 134 -11.83 -1.81 -0.30
N VAL A 135 -11.40 -0.86 0.55
CA VAL A 135 -10.90 0.46 0.09
C VAL A 135 -9.64 0.31 -0.76
N THR A 136 -8.75 -0.63 -0.42
CA THR A 136 -7.55 -0.92 -1.19
C THR A 136 -7.88 -1.44 -2.59
N ASP A 137 -8.79 -2.40 -2.69
CA ASP A 137 -9.21 -2.97 -3.98
C ASP A 137 -9.94 -1.94 -4.85
N GLU A 138 -10.86 -1.16 -4.26
CA GLU A 138 -11.53 -0.05 -4.94
C GLU A 138 -10.52 0.94 -5.52
N ARG A 139 -9.55 1.37 -4.72
CA ARG A 139 -8.51 2.31 -5.13
C ARG A 139 -7.62 1.78 -6.25
N ILE A 140 -7.25 0.50 -6.18
CA ILE A 140 -6.46 -0.17 -7.24
C ILE A 140 -7.22 -0.18 -8.55
N ARG A 141 -8.53 -0.46 -8.51
CA ARG A 141 -9.38 -0.49 -9.70
C ARG A 141 -9.64 0.88 -10.30
N GLU A 142 -10.01 1.86 -9.46
CA GLU A 142 -10.33 3.22 -9.92
C GLU A 142 -9.14 3.92 -10.56
N ASP A 143 -7.96 3.81 -9.95
CA ASP A 143 -6.74 4.46 -10.43
C ASP A 143 -5.96 3.58 -11.41
N HIS A 144 -6.46 2.37 -11.75
CA HIS A 144 -5.77 1.39 -12.60
C HIS A 144 -4.32 1.16 -12.15
N LEU A 145 -4.13 0.89 -10.85
CA LEU A 145 -2.81 0.66 -10.29
C LEU A 145 -2.31 -0.75 -10.59
N THR A 146 -1.02 -0.87 -10.90
CA THR A 146 -0.33 -2.15 -10.78
C THR A 146 0.02 -2.36 -9.31
N ALA A 147 -0.50 -3.43 -8.69
CA ALA A 147 -0.26 -3.73 -7.29
C ALA A 147 0.31 -5.14 -7.12
N LEU A 148 1.26 -5.27 -6.19
CA LEU A 148 1.78 -6.56 -5.71
C LEU A 148 1.50 -6.64 -4.22
N MET A 149 0.63 -7.58 -3.81
CA MET A 149 0.26 -7.80 -2.43
C MET A 149 0.88 -9.10 -1.92
N ILE A 150 1.52 -9.03 -0.76
CA ILE A 150 1.94 -10.18 0.02
C ILE A 150 0.94 -10.35 1.16
N THR A 151 0.40 -11.55 1.30
CA THR A 151 -0.52 -11.91 2.38
C THR A 151 -0.31 -13.38 2.77
N HIS A 152 -0.58 -13.69 4.03
CA HIS A 152 -0.69 -15.06 4.53
C HIS A 152 -2.17 -15.48 4.72
N HIS A 153 -3.13 -14.57 4.46
CA HIS A 153 -4.56 -14.85 4.46
C HIS A 153 -4.94 -15.45 3.10
N LEU A 154 -5.23 -16.74 3.07
CA LEU A 154 -5.50 -17.47 1.83
C LEU A 154 -6.78 -17.01 1.15
N GLU A 155 -7.80 -16.65 1.94
CA GLU A 155 -9.05 -16.08 1.46
C GLU A 155 -8.80 -14.79 0.69
N ASP A 156 -7.99 -13.87 1.23
CA ASP A 156 -7.63 -12.62 0.58
C ASP A 156 -6.84 -12.86 -0.72
N ALA A 157 -5.92 -13.84 -0.71
CA ALA A 157 -5.14 -14.19 -1.89
C ALA A 157 -6.01 -14.71 -3.04
N ILE A 158 -7.09 -15.44 -2.73
CA ILE A 158 -8.07 -15.93 -3.72
C ILE A 158 -8.96 -14.78 -4.17
N GLN A 159 -9.50 -13.99 -3.24
CA GLN A 159 -10.52 -12.98 -3.51
C GLN A 159 -9.99 -11.79 -4.31
N TYR A 160 -8.79 -11.29 -3.96
CA TYR A 160 -8.25 -10.05 -4.51
C TYR A 160 -7.20 -10.29 -5.59
N GLY A 161 -7.07 -9.31 -6.50
CA GLY A 161 -6.12 -9.36 -7.60
C GLY A 161 -6.52 -10.32 -8.73
N ASN A 162 -5.83 -10.24 -9.86
CA ASN A 162 -6.11 -11.02 -11.07
C ASN A 162 -5.11 -12.16 -11.32
N ARG A 163 -4.02 -12.24 -10.51
CA ARG A 163 -2.99 -13.27 -10.57
C ARG A 163 -2.59 -13.67 -9.15
N LEU A 164 -2.33 -14.95 -8.93
CA LEU A 164 -1.89 -15.49 -7.66
C LEU A 164 -0.59 -16.26 -7.87
N ILE A 165 0.39 -15.96 -7.02
CA ILE A 165 1.70 -16.62 -7.03
C ILE A 165 1.94 -17.18 -5.64
N ILE A 166 2.27 -18.47 -5.54
CA ILE A 166 2.76 -19.09 -4.31
C ILE A 166 4.26 -19.26 -4.42
N MET A 167 4.96 -18.81 -3.38
CA MET A 167 6.39 -18.98 -3.24
C MET A 167 6.68 -19.95 -2.10
N SER A 168 7.50 -20.96 -2.36
CA SER A 168 7.98 -21.91 -1.37
C SER A 168 9.48 -22.16 -1.58
N ALA A 169 10.24 -22.16 -0.50
CA ALA A 169 11.70 -22.37 -0.51
C ALA A 169 12.45 -21.48 -1.53
N GLY A 170 11.99 -20.25 -1.75
CA GLY A 170 12.60 -19.29 -2.69
C GLY A 170 12.27 -19.54 -4.16
N GLN A 171 11.34 -20.43 -4.46
CA GLN A 171 10.88 -20.76 -5.81
C GLN A 171 9.39 -20.49 -5.96
N ILE A 172 8.96 -20.25 -7.20
CA ILE A 172 7.53 -20.16 -7.53
C ILE A 172 7.00 -21.60 -7.63
N SER A 173 6.05 -21.94 -6.74
CA SER A 173 5.39 -23.24 -6.70
C SER A 173 4.06 -23.25 -7.45
N LEU A 174 3.41 -22.10 -7.55
CA LEU A 174 2.18 -21.88 -8.32
C LEU A 174 2.19 -20.47 -8.91
N ASP A 175 1.71 -20.34 -10.14
CA ASP A 175 1.51 -19.06 -10.82
C ASP A 175 0.28 -19.17 -11.72
N VAL A 176 -0.84 -18.62 -11.30
CA VAL A 176 -2.15 -18.74 -11.97
C VAL A 176 -2.85 -17.39 -12.08
N SER A 177 -3.69 -17.24 -13.10
CA SER A 177 -4.44 -16.01 -13.36
C SER A 177 -5.81 -16.30 -14.00
N GLY A 178 -6.65 -15.27 -14.11
CA GLY A 178 -7.95 -15.35 -14.78
C GLY A 178 -8.86 -16.45 -14.21
N GLU A 179 -9.43 -17.26 -15.09
CA GLU A 179 -10.40 -18.32 -14.72
C GLU A 179 -9.78 -19.38 -13.81
N GLU A 180 -8.53 -19.76 -14.06
CA GLU A 180 -7.82 -20.74 -13.25
C GLU A 180 -7.71 -20.27 -11.77
N LYS A 181 -7.37 -18.99 -11.56
CA LYS A 181 -7.35 -18.39 -10.22
C LYS A 181 -8.73 -18.41 -9.56
N GLN A 182 -9.80 -18.09 -10.32
CA GLN A 182 -11.17 -18.02 -9.80
C GLN A 182 -11.73 -19.38 -9.34
N GLN A 183 -11.18 -20.47 -9.82
CA GLN A 183 -11.60 -21.84 -9.43
C GLN A 183 -10.88 -22.34 -8.17
N LEU A 184 -9.83 -21.64 -7.72
CA LEU A 184 -9.07 -22.06 -6.54
C LEU A 184 -9.89 -21.92 -5.26
N THR A 185 -9.69 -22.90 -4.38
CA THR A 185 -10.22 -22.93 -3.02
C THR A 185 -9.10 -22.88 -1.98
N VAL A 186 -9.42 -22.53 -0.74
CA VAL A 186 -8.43 -22.54 0.35
C VAL A 186 -7.76 -23.91 0.53
N PRO A 187 -8.50 -25.05 0.48
CA PRO A 187 -7.88 -26.38 0.52
C PRO A 187 -6.83 -26.62 -0.58
N ASP A 188 -7.08 -26.10 -1.81
CA ASP A 188 -6.11 -26.25 -2.90
C ASP A 188 -4.79 -25.53 -2.57
N LEU A 189 -4.88 -24.31 -1.99
CA LEU A 189 -3.71 -23.55 -1.61
C LEU A 189 -2.93 -24.21 -0.45
N LEU A 190 -3.63 -24.78 0.54
CA LEU A 190 -2.99 -25.47 1.68
C LEU A 190 -2.09 -26.62 1.23
N GLY A 191 -2.40 -27.28 0.12
CA GLY A 191 -1.58 -28.33 -0.45
C GLY A 191 -0.15 -27.91 -0.81
N TYR A 192 0.11 -26.63 -1.03
CA TYR A 192 1.45 -26.11 -1.37
C TYR A 192 2.34 -25.79 -0.17
N PHE A 193 1.79 -25.84 1.06
CA PHE A 193 2.50 -25.52 2.30
C PHE A 193 2.80 -26.74 3.17
N ASN A 194 2.45 -27.96 2.71
CA ASN A 194 2.68 -29.23 3.40
C ASN A 194 3.95 -29.92 2.94
#